data_caf1ff71007e96d3c88e3f4a77a88c78
#
_entry.id   caf1ff71007e96d3c88e3f4a77a88c78
#
_cell.length_a   1.000
_cell.length_b   1.000
_cell.length_c   1.000
_cell.angle_alpha   90.00
_cell.angle_beta   90.00
_cell.angle_gamma   90.00
#
_symmetry.space_group_name_H-M   'P 1'
#
loop_
_entity.id
_entity.type
_entity.pdbx_description
1 polymer ?
#
loop_
_entity_poly.entity_id
_entity_poly.type
_entity_poly.pdbx_seq_one_letter_code
_entity_poly.pdbx_strand_id
1 'polypeptide(L)'
;MKIKKSLILMIGLLAAVLTQGLFGSARTAEAKEPSEQTVVIHNLKYDKLPNEVQNTGDEMADFTGEPLEGSIFTAYDVTNVYWQAYEAESGDHAAKETAAIEAAKKVNTSSITGKEFPKTGTDGLAERALSITSGTENAIYLIKQTTIPAGVVPAKSEPFVMGLPSRDEAGVLREKVHVYPKNELPTNDVKFIKYGIDSAGKKEVLQSAKFILKKNEGNYYNSATNQFDISEAEKDTAKVFTSDEEGIVKVEGLILSPGVYEFHEIESDVATAEKQSENPENDYKYHFKINPKVSVTVSDEWKVAKYNYYDQKLKPKELNEPFGDNLAEAYNFKVPNVEKDVDDTEVRNGQELTYTISKKIPEDVGNYQTYKLIDTFDNRLELCCSKEKILNSIKVDGGEPTGLSPQFSMTPNSNEFSITFTPANLAQHATKTLSFEATMKVKAGTDLKEIDNDVVFENSFRDSKDKQRIQTYGKRFVKVDSGTDKKLKDAEFVIKNNAGEFMQLTNETTGESVESVTGCAKNYVVNWVADEKAATKLISDEDGNFGIYGLGSKETDYYTLIETKTPDGYVKLKDMSFTADGAGEDQILRVENKAKGILPMTGGMGLAGLIAIGIIGLTSGILYFKKRTQLAEK
;
A
#
# COMPACT_ATOMS: atom_id res chain seq x y z
N MET A 1 36.21 -31.00 -13.14
CA MET A 1 37.34 -30.66 -12.26
C MET A 1 37.18 -31.51 -11.00
N LYS A 2 38.23 -32.12 -10.50
CA LYS A 2 38.23 -33.32 -9.64
C LYS A 2 37.43 -33.14 -8.34
N ILE A 3 36.38 -33.94 -8.17
CA ILE A 3 35.68 -34.16 -6.90
C ILE A 3 36.63 -34.99 -6.01
N LYS A 4 37.17 -34.40 -4.96
CA LYS A 4 37.87 -35.13 -3.90
C LYS A 4 36.81 -35.79 -3.02
N LYS A 5 36.74 -37.10 -3.08
CA LYS A 5 35.99 -37.91 -2.14
C LYS A 5 36.70 -37.83 -0.78
N SER A 6 36.05 -37.20 0.21
CA SER A 6 36.51 -37.30 1.61
C SER A 6 35.98 -38.60 2.20
N LEU A 7 36.90 -39.49 2.51
CA LEU A 7 36.62 -40.74 3.19
C LEU A 7 36.67 -40.47 4.70
N ILE A 8 35.55 -40.64 5.39
CA ILE A 8 35.54 -40.58 6.86
C ILE A 8 36.00 -41.91 7.39
N LEU A 9 37.22 -41.92 7.91
CA LEU A 9 37.82 -43.10 8.54
C LEU A 9 37.48 -43.04 10.05
N MET A 10 36.59 -43.93 10.51
CA MET A 10 36.41 -44.20 11.93
C MET A 10 37.39 -45.31 12.30
N ILE A 11 38.55 -44.98 12.83
CA ILE A 11 39.53 -45.97 13.32
C ILE A 11 39.17 -46.30 14.76
N GLY A 12 38.55 -47.46 14.96
CA GLY A 12 38.50 -48.08 16.28
C GLY A 12 39.71 -49.00 16.40
N LEU A 13 40.66 -48.68 17.26
CA LEU A 13 41.86 -49.48 17.49
C LEU A 13 41.45 -50.83 18.11
N LEU A 14 41.59 -51.92 17.37
CA LEU A 14 41.59 -53.27 17.92
C LEU A 14 43.02 -53.73 17.99
N ALA A 15 43.72 -53.43 19.09
CA ALA A 15 45.04 -54.05 19.36
C ALA A 15 44.85 -55.32 20.22
N ALA A 16 44.87 -56.46 19.59
CA ALA A 16 44.99 -57.74 20.30
C ALA A 16 46.45 -58.00 20.55
N VAL A 17 46.95 -57.85 21.77
CA VAL A 17 48.26 -58.30 22.20
C VAL A 17 48.11 -59.68 22.78
N LEU A 18 48.63 -60.71 22.04
CA LEU A 18 48.95 -62.03 22.53
C LEU A 18 50.31 -61.97 23.21
N THR A 19 50.35 -61.98 24.55
CA THR A 19 51.56 -62.39 25.28
C THR A 19 51.19 -63.50 26.29
N GLN A 20 51.60 -64.71 26.01
CA GLN A 20 51.67 -65.78 27.00
C GLN A 20 52.84 -65.51 27.95
N GLY A 21 52.58 -65.48 29.23
CA GLY A 21 53.55 -65.43 30.30
C GLY A 21 52.95 -65.88 31.62
N LEU A 22 53.32 -67.12 32.06
CA LEU A 22 52.99 -67.75 33.32
C LEU A 22 53.32 -66.83 34.51
N PHE A 23 52.39 -66.66 35.47
CA PHE A 23 52.64 -66.82 36.92
C PHE A 23 51.27 -66.76 37.69
N GLY A 24 51.06 -67.76 38.49
CA GLY A 24 50.40 -67.99 39.76
C GLY A 24 49.12 -67.21 40.10
N SER A 25 48.06 -67.94 40.05
CA SER A 25 46.83 -67.93 40.91
C SER A 25 46.66 -66.81 41.90
N ALA A 26 45.77 -65.87 41.52
CA ALA A 26 44.69 -65.40 42.35
C ALA A 26 43.42 -65.32 41.44
N ARG A 27 42.46 -66.26 41.65
CA ARG A 27 41.16 -66.15 40.99
C ARG A 27 40.42 -64.96 41.57
N THR A 28 40.68 -63.84 41.02
CA THR A 28 39.70 -62.77 41.02
C THR A 28 38.55 -63.22 40.09
N ALA A 29 37.31 -63.26 40.57
CA ALA A 29 36.18 -63.52 39.73
C ALA A 29 36.21 -62.50 38.61
N GLU A 30 36.50 -62.98 37.37
CA GLU A 30 36.32 -62.11 36.17
C GLU A 30 34.89 -61.65 36.19
N ALA A 31 34.66 -60.37 36.43
CA ALA A 31 33.36 -59.75 36.25
C ALA A 31 32.96 -60.04 34.79
N LYS A 32 31.90 -60.82 34.60
CA LYS A 32 31.36 -61.13 33.27
C LYS A 32 31.11 -59.81 32.55
N GLU A 33 31.78 -59.64 31.41
CA GLU A 33 31.54 -58.43 30.59
C GLU A 33 30.04 -58.27 30.36
N PRO A 34 29.51 -57.03 30.40
CA PRO A 34 28.12 -56.78 30.12
C PRO A 34 27.79 -57.24 28.69
N SER A 35 26.58 -57.78 28.50
CA SER A 35 26.14 -58.25 27.17
C SER A 35 25.70 -57.12 26.24
N GLU A 36 25.54 -55.93 26.79
CA GLU A 36 25.07 -54.73 26.10
C GLU A 36 25.92 -53.51 26.51
N GLN A 37 26.02 -52.54 25.62
CA GLN A 37 26.66 -51.25 25.86
C GLN A 37 25.70 -50.13 25.46
N THR A 38 25.62 -49.05 26.25
CA THR A 38 24.75 -47.93 25.98
C THR A 38 25.37 -47.00 24.94
N VAL A 39 24.63 -46.78 23.86
CA VAL A 39 24.97 -45.80 22.83
C VAL A 39 24.19 -44.53 23.08
N VAL A 40 24.88 -43.40 23.11
CA VAL A 40 24.30 -42.04 23.28
C VAL A 40 24.48 -41.31 21.97
N ILE A 41 23.37 -40.94 21.37
CA ILE A 41 23.34 -40.13 20.17
C ILE A 41 23.20 -38.65 20.60
N HIS A 42 24.18 -37.82 20.18
CA HIS A 42 24.11 -36.38 20.26
C HIS A 42 23.70 -35.84 18.89
N ASN A 43 22.40 -35.65 18.71
CA ASN A 43 21.85 -35.18 17.45
C ASN A 43 21.93 -33.65 17.37
N LEU A 44 22.86 -33.16 16.56
CA LEU A 44 23.20 -31.75 16.44
C LEU A 44 22.87 -31.21 15.05
N LYS A 45 22.45 -29.98 14.97
CA LYS A 45 22.20 -29.23 13.74
C LYS A 45 23.21 -28.10 13.57
N TYR A 46 23.55 -27.80 12.33
CA TYR A 46 24.54 -26.81 11.92
C TYR A 46 24.05 -26.05 10.71
N ASP A 47 24.25 -24.73 10.66
CA ASP A 47 24.06 -23.92 9.45
C ASP A 47 25.10 -24.25 8.38
N LYS A 48 26.29 -24.65 8.82
CA LYS A 48 27.37 -25.18 8.00
C LYS A 48 28.07 -26.27 8.76
N LEU A 49 28.26 -27.42 8.12
CA LEU A 49 28.96 -28.55 8.76
C LEU A 49 30.33 -28.11 9.26
N PRO A 50 30.70 -28.46 10.52
CA PRO A 50 32.02 -28.23 11.03
C PRO A 50 33.04 -29.13 10.28
N ASN A 51 34.32 -28.77 10.38
CA ASN A 51 35.39 -29.64 9.87
C ASN A 51 35.26 -31.04 10.46
N GLU A 52 35.74 -32.02 9.69
CA GLU A 52 35.75 -33.39 10.15
C GLU A 52 36.60 -33.52 11.42
N VAL A 53 36.02 -34.10 12.46
CA VAL A 53 36.69 -34.43 13.72
C VAL A 53 36.46 -35.92 13.96
N GLN A 54 37.52 -36.60 14.34
CA GLN A 54 37.46 -38.04 14.66
C GLN A 54 36.62 -38.24 15.92
N ASN A 55 35.62 -39.09 15.84
CA ASN A 55 34.82 -39.48 17.00
C ASN A 55 35.61 -40.42 17.89
N THR A 56 35.81 -40.04 19.14
CA THR A 56 36.60 -40.83 20.11
C THR A 56 35.77 -41.91 20.81
N GLY A 57 34.42 -41.82 20.73
CA GLY A 57 33.49 -42.63 21.51
C GLY A 57 33.24 -42.09 22.92
N ASP A 58 33.98 -41.09 23.37
CA ASP A 58 33.78 -40.36 24.62
C ASP A 58 32.94 -39.12 24.39
N GLU A 59 32.43 -38.52 25.48
CA GLU A 59 31.71 -37.25 25.38
C GLU A 59 32.68 -36.13 24.97
N MET A 60 32.37 -35.46 23.85
CA MET A 60 33.22 -34.42 23.25
C MET A 60 32.65 -33.05 23.58
N ALA A 61 33.15 -32.42 24.68
CA ALA A 61 32.70 -31.13 25.15
C ALA A 61 32.90 -29.98 24.14
N ASP A 62 33.87 -30.08 23.25
CA ASP A 62 34.20 -29.08 22.24
C ASP A 62 33.34 -29.21 20.96
N PHE A 63 32.45 -30.18 20.91
CA PHE A 63 31.59 -30.41 19.76
C PHE A 63 30.33 -29.53 19.85
N THR A 64 30.45 -28.29 19.37
CA THR A 64 29.47 -27.25 19.52
C THR A 64 28.52 -27.20 18.33
N GLY A 65 27.39 -27.88 18.41
CA GLY A 65 26.23 -27.73 17.51
C GLY A 65 24.98 -27.40 18.33
N GLU A 66 23.95 -26.89 17.67
CA GLU A 66 22.68 -26.74 18.35
C GLU A 66 21.96 -28.09 18.45
N PRO A 67 21.38 -28.45 19.63
CA PRO A 67 20.59 -29.64 19.76
C PRO A 67 19.45 -29.72 18.74
N LEU A 68 19.23 -30.90 18.14
CA LEU A 68 18.13 -31.16 17.23
C LEU A 68 17.14 -32.12 17.86
N GLU A 69 16.03 -31.59 18.37
CA GLU A 69 14.93 -32.35 18.94
C GLU A 69 14.13 -33.08 17.86
N GLY A 70 13.52 -34.19 18.21
CA GLY A 70 12.47 -34.81 17.42
C GLY A 70 12.92 -35.86 16.42
N SER A 71 14.18 -36.15 16.32
CA SER A 71 14.73 -37.24 15.47
C SER A 71 14.55 -38.59 16.10
N ILE A 72 14.37 -39.63 15.27
CA ILE A 72 14.44 -41.02 15.67
C ILE A 72 15.57 -41.68 14.87
N PHE A 73 16.42 -42.40 15.57
CA PHE A 73 17.48 -43.22 14.97
C PHE A 73 17.17 -44.70 15.14
N THR A 74 17.57 -45.51 14.19
CA THR A 74 17.39 -46.97 14.26
C THR A 74 18.72 -47.65 13.97
N ALA A 75 19.12 -48.54 14.86
CA ALA A 75 20.31 -49.38 14.69
C ALA A 75 19.89 -50.71 14.06
N TYR A 76 20.50 -51.03 12.94
CA TYR A 76 20.33 -52.29 12.21
C TYR A 76 21.57 -53.12 12.35
N ASP A 77 21.43 -54.39 12.81
CA ASP A 77 22.54 -55.31 12.90
C ASP A 77 22.99 -55.74 11.49
N VAL A 78 24.19 -55.37 11.13
CA VAL A 78 24.82 -55.65 9.84
C VAL A 78 26.12 -56.46 9.98
N THR A 79 26.30 -57.11 11.15
CA THR A 79 27.49 -57.83 11.55
C THR A 79 27.95 -58.80 10.48
N ASN A 80 27.06 -59.67 10.01
CA ASN A 80 27.42 -60.68 9.01
C ASN A 80 27.95 -60.08 7.70
N VAL A 81 27.30 -58.99 7.21
CA VAL A 81 27.72 -58.33 5.96
C VAL A 81 29.07 -57.65 6.13
N TYR A 82 29.28 -57.03 7.28
CA TYR A 82 30.55 -56.37 7.57
C TYR A 82 31.71 -57.37 7.59
N TRP A 83 31.61 -58.43 8.40
CA TRP A 83 32.72 -59.41 8.54
C TRP A 83 32.94 -60.21 7.27
N GLN A 84 31.92 -60.58 6.52
CA GLN A 84 32.09 -61.20 5.20
C GLN A 84 32.85 -60.31 4.22
N ALA A 85 32.53 -59.01 4.18
CA ALA A 85 33.25 -58.09 3.32
C ALA A 85 34.69 -57.82 3.78
N TYR A 86 34.90 -57.76 5.11
CA TYR A 86 36.20 -57.62 5.71
C TYR A 86 37.14 -58.80 5.36
N GLU A 87 36.65 -60.04 5.46
CA GLU A 87 37.41 -61.23 5.13
C GLU A 87 37.63 -61.39 3.64
N ALA A 88 36.74 -60.98 2.80
CA ALA A 88 36.85 -61.08 1.35
C ALA A 88 37.83 -60.07 0.74
N GLU A 89 38.12 -58.96 1.42
CA GLU A 89 39.03 -57.94 0.91
C GLU A 89 40.47 -58.32 1.14
N SER A 90 41.29 -58.14 0.11
CA SER A 90 42.76 -58.36 0.15
C SER A 90 43.45 -57.02 0.40
N GLY A 91 44.26 -56.96 1.47
CA GLY A 91 44.96 -55.72 1.80
C GLY A 91 45.35 -55.64 3.27
N ASP A 92 45.76 -54.46 3.68
CA ASP A 92 45.99 -54.15 5.08
C ASP A 92 44.64 -53.96 5.86
N HIS A 93 44.73 -53.82 7.16
CA HIS A 93 43.56 -53.64 8.03
C HIS A 93 42.68 -52.49 7.60
N ALA A 94 43.27 -51.35 7.23
CA ALA A 94 42.55 -50.18 6.83
C ALA A 94 41.76 -50.36 5.52
N ALA A 95 42.34 -51.07 4.54
CA ALA A 95 41.63 -51.41 3.30
C ALA A 95 40.44 -52.33 3.55
N LYS A 96 40.64 -53.38 4.36
CA LYS A 96 39.57 -54.32 4.77
C LYS A 96 38.45 -53.64 5.51
N GLU A 97 38.78 -52.79 6.47
CA GLU A 97 37.82 -52.02 7.24
C GLU A 97 36.99 -51.08 6.35
N THR A 98 37.67 -50.38 5.43
CA THR A 98 37.01 -49.50 4.46
C THR A 98 35.99 -50.24 3.60
N ALA A 99 36.40 -51.39 3.03
CA ALA A 99 35.51 -52.21 2.21
C ALA A 99 34.32 -52.76 3.01
N ALA A 100 34.54 -53.17 4.26
CA ALA A 100 33.49 -53.66 5.14
C ALA A 100 32.48 -52.58 5.54
N ILE A 101 32.94 -51.36 5.85
CA ILE A 101 32.07 -50.19 6.15
C ILE A 101 31.23 -49.84 4.92
N GLU A 102 31.83 -49.78 3.73
CA GLU A 102 31.10 -49.49 2.49
C GLU A 102 30.04 -50.56 2.16
N ALA A 103 30.34 -51.83 2.42
CA ALA A 103 29.37 -52.93 2.26
C ALA A 103 28.24 -52.82 3.27
N ALA A 104 28.52 -52.52 4.53
CA ALA A 104 27.55 -52.34 5.60
C ALA A 104 26.63 -51.17 5.32
N LYS A 105 27.15 -50.04 4.82
CA LYS A 105 26.32 -48.84 4.46
C LYS A 105 25.33 -49.13 3.32
N LYS A 106 25.66 -50.05 2.41
CA LYS A 106 24.79 -50.38 1.26
C LYS A 106 23.70 -51.40 1.59
N VAL A 107 23.63 -51.89 2.83
CA VAL A 107 22.62 -52.87 3.23
C VAL A 107 21.21 -52.31 3.10
N ASN A 108 20.35 -53.05 2.39
CA ASN A 108 18.92 -52.77 2.40
C ASN A 108 18.32 -53.19 3.75
N THR A 109 17.96 -52.21 4.55
CA THR A 109 17.43 -52.43 5.92
C THR A 109 15.97 -52.75 5.98
N SER A 110 15.21 -52.77 4.86
CA SER A 110 13.77 -52.99 4.84
C SER A 110 13.30 -54.35 5.39
N SER A 111 14.20 -55.37 5.34
CA SER A 111 13.94 -56.73 5.86
C SER A 111 14.63 -57.00 7.20
N ILE A 112 15.34 -56.05 7.78
CA ILE A 112 16.04 -56.19 9.04
C ILE A 112 15.26 -55.55 10.16
N THR A 113 14.98 -56.28 11.23
CA THR A 113 14.37 -55.68 12.40
C THR A 113 15.35 -54.76 13.11
N GLY A 114 15.11 -53.45 13.04
CA GLY A 114 15.96 -52.47 13.69
C GLY A 114 15.64 -52.28 15.17
N LYS A 115 16.62 -51.80 15.91
CA LYS A 115 16.45 -51.34 17.30
C LYS A 115 16.33 -49.81 17.29
N GLU A 116 15.12 -49.32 17.53
CA GLU A 116 14.79 -47.88 17.49
C GLU A 116 15.22 -47.19 18.78
N PHE A 117 15.96 -46.10 18.68
CA PHE A 117 16.26 -45.21 19.79
C PHE A 117 15.00 -44.40 20.20
N PRO A 118 14.88 -43.96 21.44
CA PRO A 118 13.88 -42.96 21.81
C PRO A 118 14.03 -41.74 20.92
N LYS A 119 12.94 -40.96 20.79
CA LYS A 119 12.97 -39.66 20.11
C LYS A 119 13.94 -38.74 20.84
N THR A 120 14.82 -38.02 20.10
CA THR A 120 15.74 -37.03 20.70
C THR A 120 14.98 -35.96 21.45
N GLY A 121 15.44 -35.65 22.67
CA GLY A 121 14.88 -34.62 23.53
C GLY A 121 15.26 -33.21 23.10
N THR A 122 14.87 -32.20 23.88
CA THR A 122 15.24 -30.80 23.69
C THR A 122 16.74 -30.55 23.80
N ASP A 123 17.47 -31.48 24.44
CA ASP A 123 18.93 -31.53 24.53
C ASP A 123 19.60 -32.23 23.35
N GLY A 124 18.82 -32.73 22.40
CA GLY A 124 19.30 -33.48 21.24
C GLY A 124 19.75 -34.91 21.58
N LEU A 125 19.55 -35.42 22.81
CA LEU A 125 20.04 -36.72 23.24
C LEU A 125 19.04 -37.84 23.02
N ALA A 126 19.55 -39.03 22.67
CA ALA A 126 18.80 -40.28 22.69
C ALA A 126 19.76 -41.42 23.08
N GLU A 127 19.34 -42.23 24.04
CA GLU A 127 20.16 -43.35 24.56
C GLU A 127 19.48 -44.68 24.31
N ARG A 128 20.30 -45.70 23.94
CA ARG A 128 19.84 -47.08 23.83
C ARG A 128 20.95 -48.07 24.11
N ALA A 129 20.66 -49.12 24.88
CA ALA A 129 21.50 -50.26 25.06
C ALA A 129 21.46 -51.18 23.82
N LEU A 130 22.59 -51.49 23.25
CA LEU A 130 22.79 -52.38 22.11
C LEU A 130 23.67 -53.55 22.52
N SER A 131 23.41 -54.75 21.97
CA SER A 131 24.21 -55.95 22.21
C SER A 131 25.65 -55.72 21.71
N ILE A 132 26.63 -56.15 22.46
CA ILE A 132 28.05 -56.06 22.06
C ILE A 132 28.46 -57.21 21.17
N THR A 133 27.63 -58.25 21.02
CA THR A 133 27.87 -59.39 20.13
C THR A 133 26.65 -59.69 19.27
N SER A 134 26.91 -60.22 18.06
CA SER A 134 25.93 -60.82 17.17
C SER A 134 26.45 -62.18 16.74
N GLY A 135 25.79 -63.21 17.25
CA GLY A 135 26.36 -64.57 17.17
C GLY A 135 27.66 -64.70 17.97
N THR A 136 28.75 -65.09 17.33
CA THR A 136 30.11 -65.20 17.91
C THR A 136 30.98 -63.99 17.67
N GLU A 137 30.51 -63.05 16.84
CA GLU A 137 31.30 -61.91 16.41
C GLU A 137 30.94 -60.64 17.21
N ASN A 138 31.86 -59.69 17.24
CA ASN A 138 31.62 -58.35 17.70
C ASN A 138 30.51 -57.71 16.85
N ALA A 139 29.54 -57.10 17.50
CA ALA A 139 28.36 -56.56 16.82
C ALA A 139 28.72 -55.29 16.01
N ILE A 140 28.23 -55.25 14.79
CA ILE A 140 28.36 -54.08 13.89
C ILE A 140 26.95 -53.58 13.57
N TYR A 141 26.74 -52.31 13.81
CA TYR A 141 25.46 -51.65 13.57
C TYR A 141 25.55 -50.57 12.49
N LEU A 142 24.61 -50.60 11.56
CA LEU A 142 24.31 -49.46 10.70
C LEU A 142 23.23 -48.62 11.38
N ILE A 143 23.57 -47.42 11.76
CA ILE A 143 22.64 -46.45 12.39
C ILE A 143 22.14 -45.49 11.34
N LYS A 144 20.83 -45.41 11.21
CA LYS A 144 20.12 -44.49 10.31
C LYS A 144 19.20 -43.59 11.09
N GLN A 145 19.14 -42.33 10.71
CA GLN A 145 18.06 -41.42 11.13
C GLN A 145 16.79 -41.78 10.35
N THR A 146 15.81 -42.37 11.03
CA THR A 146 14.56 -42.87 10.41
C THR A 146 13.43 -41.89 10.51
N THR A 147 13.48 -40.94 11.46
CA THR A 147 12.59 -39.78 11.51
C THR A 147 13.43 -38.52 11.54
N ILE A 148 13.17 -37.65 10.57
CA ILE A 148 13.88 -36.38 10.38
C ILE A 148 12.91 -35.26 10.75
N PRO A 149 13.24 -34.37 11.71
CA PRO A 149 12.43 -33.19 11.98
C PRO A 149 12.26 -32.31 10.75
N ALA A 150 11.16 -31.57 10.68
CA ALA A 150 10.95 -30.62 9.61
C ALA A 150 12.12 -29.60 9.56
N GLY A 151 12.57 -29.26 8.36
CA GLY A 151 13.67 -28.32 8.15
C GLY A 151 15.08 -28.95 8.08
N VAL A 152 15.22 -30.24 8.33
CA VAL A 152 16.52 -30.94 8.16
C VAL A 152 16.62 -31.57 6.78
N VAL A 153 17.72 -31.35 6.08
CA VAL A 153 17.97 -31.94 4.76
C VAL A 153 18.20 -33.45 4.88
N PRO A 154 17.33 -34.30 4.33
CA PRO A 154 17.45 -35.75 4.48
C PRO A 154 18.76 -36.33 3.89
N ALA A 155 19.25 -35.75 2.81
CA ALA A 155 20.45 -36.20 2.11
C ALA A 155 21.74 -36.00 2.91
N LYS A 156 21.74 -35.21 3.97
CA LYS A 156 22.91 -34.90 4.79
C LYS A 156 22.95 -35.59 6.15
N SER A 157 21.86 -36.26 6.55
CA SER A 157 21.89 -37.20 7.68
C SER A 157 22.40 -38.58 7.21
N GLU A 158 23.67 -38.66 6.88
CA GLU A 158 24.28 -39.90 6.37
C GLU A 158 24.23 -41.02 7.40
N PRO A 159 23.85 -42.23 6.99
CA PRO A 159 23.97 -43.39 7.84
C PRO A 159 25.43 -43.65 8.21
N PHE A 160 25.67 -44.04 9.44
CA PHE A 160 27.03 -44.38 9.88
C PHE A 160 27.07 -45.79 10.45
N VAL A 161 28.26 -46.42 10.33
CA VAL A 161 28.53 -47.77 10.85
C VAL A 161 29.35 -47.65 12.12
N MET A 162 28.97 -48.38 13.15
CA MET A 162 29.72 -48.47 14.40
C MET A 162 29.83 -49.92 14.87
N GLY A 163 30.95 -50.23 15.50
CA GLY A 163 31.21 -51.53 16.13
C GLY A 163 31.11 -51.49 17.65
N LEU A 164 30.61 -52.55 18.23
CA LEU A 164 30.61 -52.80 19.68
C LEU A 164 31.29 -54.15 19.95
N PRO A 165 32.01 -54.32 21.09
CA PRO A 165 32.20 -53.36 22.17
C PRO A 165 33.15 -52.22 21.83
N SER A 166 32.86 -50.99 22.30
CA SER A 166 33.80 -49.86 22.26
C SER A 166 34.57 -49.79 23.56
N ARG A 167 35.90 -49.63 23.43
CA ARG A 167 36.85 -49.57 24.55
C ARG A 167 37.68 -48.27 24.46
N ASP A 168 38.15 -47.81 25.62
CA ASP A 168 39.09 -46.70 25.69
C ASP A 168 40.52 -47.10 25.26
N GLU A 169 41.44 -46.14 25.30
CA GLU A 169 42.87 -46.39 24.94
C GLU A 169 43.56 -47.36 25.91
N ALA A 170 43.06 -47.54 27.13
CA ALA A 170 43.55 -48.51 28.10
C ALA A 170 42.92 -49.90 27.92
N GLY A 171 42.01 -50.07 26.96
CA GLY A 171 41.30 -51.33 26.67
C GLY A 171 40.11 -51.56 27.60
N VAL A 172 39.74 -50.59 28.43
CA VAL A 172 38.59 -50.68 29.33
C VAL A 172 37.29 -50.41 28.55
N LEU A 173 36.27 -51.22 28.80
CA LEU A 173 34.97 -51.04 28.17
C LEU A 173 34.35 -49.70 28.58
N ARG A 174 33.96 -48.88 27.59
CA ARG A 174 33.25 -47.63 27.87
C ARG A 174 31.88 -47.94 28.45
N GLU A 175 31.48 -47.22 29.49
CA GLU A 175 30.12 -47.31 30.05
C GLU A 175 29.09 -46.86 29.03
N LYS A 176 29.36 -45.71 28.37
CA LYS A 176 28.58 -45.15 27.28
C LYS A 176 29.45 -44.87 26.06
N VAL A 177 28.90 -45.05 24.89
CA VAL A 177 29.53 -44.70 23.61
C VAL A 177 28.83 -43.53 23.00
N HIS A 178 29.48 -42.39 22.92
CA HIS A 178 28.92 -41.17 22.39
C HIS A 178 29.18 -41.04 20.89
N VAL A 179 28.12 -40.74 20.13
CA VAL A 179 28.17 -40.52 18.68
C VAL A 179 27.46 -39.23 18.28
N TYR A 180 28.00 -38.55 17.28
CA TYR A 180 27.61 -37.20 16.91
C TYR A 180 27.19 -37.14 15.42
N PRO A 181 25.97 -37.59 15.08
CA PRO A 181 25.43 -37.36 13.76
C PRO A 181 25.25 -35.86 13.51
N LYS A 182 25.65 -35.42 12.32
CA LYS A 182 25.66 -34.02 11.92
C LYS A 182 24.53 -33.77 10.92
N ASN A 183 23.65 -32.82 11.24
CA ASN A 183 22.58 -32.37 10.36
C ASN A 183 22.89 -30.96 9.91
N GLU A 184 23.15 -30.76 8.62
CA GLU A 184 23.24 -29.41 8.08
C GLU A 184 21.82 -28.89 7.77
N LEU A 185 21.52 -27.73 8.30
CA LEU A 185 20.27 -27.07 7.95
C LEU A 185 20.36 -26.57 6.50
N PRO A 186 19.32 -26.79 5.70
CA PRO A 186 19.30 -26.18 4.39
C PRO A 186 19.21 -24.65 4.55
N THR A 187 20.07 -23.94 3.87
CA THR A 187 20.00 -22.49 3.75
C THR A 187 19.40 -22.17 2.39
N ASN A 188 18.07 -22.10 2.31
CA ASN A 188 17.47 -21.52 1.14
C ASN A 188 17.20 -20.04 1.43
N ASP A 189 18.10 -19.18 0.96
CA ASP A 189 17.99 -17.71 1.04
C ASP A 189 16.97 -17.27 -0.02
N VAL A 190 15.70 -17.32 0.35
CA VAL A 190 14.59 -16.92 -0.53
C VAL A 190 14.36 -15.43 -0.38
N LYS A 191 14.67 -14.70 -1.45
CA LYS A 191 14.50 -13.24 -1.50
C LYS A 191 14.23 -12.76 -2.92
N PHE A 192 13.54 -11.64 -3.02
CA PHE A 192 13.31 -10.93 -4.27
C PHE A 192 13.22 -9.43 -3.98
N ILE A 193 13.26 -8.59 -5.03
CA ILE A 193 13.20 -7.14 -4.89
C ILE A 193 11.85 -6.60 -5.33
N LYS A 194 11.32 -5.66 -4.58
CA LYS A 194 10.07 -4.97 -4.82
C LYS A 194 10.30 -3.59 -5.39
N TYR A 195 9.65 -3.30 -6.51
CA TYR A 195 9.70 -2.02 -7.18
C TYR A 195 8.31 -1.39 -7.31
N GLY A 196 8.30 -0.06 -7.30
CA GLY A 196 7.21 0.77 -7.75
C GLY A 196 7.55 1.39 -9.10
N ILE A 197 6.56 1.52 -9.96
CA ILE A 197 6.65 2.26 -11.23
C ILE A 197 5.78 3.50 -11.11
N ASP A 198 6.38 4.67 -11.24
CA ASP A 198 5.63 5.93 -11.19
C ASP A 198 4.86 6.18 -12.50
N SER A 199 4.08 7.26 -12.52
CA SER A 199 3.27 7.63 -13.68
C SER A 199 4.09 8.03 -14.92
N ALA A 200 5.39 8.24 -14.77
CA ALA A 200 6.31 8.52 -15.87
C ALA A 200 7.08 7.27 -16.35
N GLY A 201 6.80 6.10 -15.73
CA GLY A 201 7.48 4.85 -16.03
C GLY A 201 8.83 4.69 -15.31
N LYS A 202 9.17 5.59 -14.39
CA LYS A 202 10.40 5.49 -13.62
C LYS A 202 10.30 4.43 -12.56
N LYS A 203 11.30 3.56 -12.50
CA LYS A 203 11.45 2.47 -11.53
C LYS A 203 12.11 3.00 -10.26
N GLU A 204 11.52 2.70 -9.12
CA GLU A 204 12.06 3.01 -7.79
C GLU A 204 11.85 1.81 -6.84
N VAL A 205 12.72 1.62 -5.84
CA VAL A 205 12.52 0.58 -4.83
C VAL A 205 11.29 0.91 -3.98
N LEU A 206 10.53 -0.12 -3.62
CA LEU A 206 9.29 0.06 -2.86
C LEU A 206 9.41 -0.62 -1.50
N GLN A 207 9.60 0.18 -0.45
CA GLN A 207 9.60 -0.24 0.95
C GLN A 207 8.17 -0.51 1.45
N SER A 208 8.06 -1.32 2.48
CA SER A 208 6.80 -1.60 3.22
C SER A 208 5.70 -2.32 2.43
N ALA A 209 6.00 -2.86 1.25
CA ALA A 209 5.09 -3.77 0.56
C ALA A 209 5.00 -5.10 1.32
N LYS A 210 3.79 -5.63 1.49
CA LYS A 210 3.50 -6.80 2.33
C LYS A 210 3.12 -8.01 1.50
N PHE A 211 3.68 -9.15 1.85
CA PHE A 211 3.45 -10.42 1.17
C PHE A 211 3.12 -11.52 2.19
N ILE A 212 2.29 -12.45 1.77
CA ILE A 212 2.07 -13.73 2.45
C ILE A 212 2.56 -14.85 1.55
N LEU A 213 3.04 -15.93 2.16
CA LEU A 213 3.63 -17.05 1.44
C LEU A 213 2.68 -18.23 1.43
N LYS A 214 2.38 -18.73 0.23
CA LYS A 214 1.51 -19.89 -0.02
C LYS A 214 2.33 -21.04 -0.58
N LYS A 215 2.10 -22.26 -0.12
CA LYS A 215 2.59 -23.45 -0.81
C LYS A 215 1.67 -23.74 -2.00
N ASN A 216 2.24 -24.03 -3.18
CA ASN A 216 1.46 -24.25 -4.40
C ASN A 216 0.31 -25.26 -4.17
N GLU A 217 -0.89 -24.88 -4.61
CA GLU A 217 -2.13 -25.65 -4.42
C GLU A 217 -2.48 -25.98 -2.94
N GLY A 218 -1.80 -25.33 -1.98
CA GLY A 218 -1.94 -25.57 -0.56
C GLY A 218 -2.40 -24.35 0.23
N ASN A 219 -1.97 -24.31 1.47
CA ASN A 219 -2.28 -23.28 2.45
C ASN A 219 -1.18 -22.23 2.59
N TYR A 220 -1.47 -21.18 3.35
CA TYR A 220 -0.52 -20.13 3.70
C TYR A 220 0.30 -20.49 4.94
N TYR A 221 1.47 -19.90 5.04
CA TYR A 221 2.40 -20.14 6.13
C TYR A 221 1.92 -19.51 7.45
N ASN A 222 1.91 -20.33 8.49
CA ASN A 222 1.57 -19.99 9.86
C ASN A 222 2.84 -20.00 10.74
N SER A 223 3.26 -18.83 11.20
CA SER A 223 4.44 -18.73 12.06
C SER A 223 4.25 -19.28 13.48
N ALA A 224 3.00 -19.45 13.95
CA ALA A 224 2.73 -20.01 15.26
C ALA A 224 2.91 -21.54 15.30
N THR A 225 2.55 -22.22 14.19
CA THR A 225 2.69 -23.68 14.06
C THR A 225 3.92 -24.11 13.27
N ASN A 226 4.58 -23.17 12.60
CA ASN A 226 5.66 -23.39 11.64
C ASN A 226 5.25 -24.33 10.48
N GLN A 227 3.99 -24.25 10.06
CA GLN A 227 3.39 -25.08 9.02
C GLN A 227 2.65 -24.24 7.98
N PHE A 228 2.33 -24.87 6.84
CA PHE A 228 1.43 -24.32 5.83
C PHE A 228 0.01 -24.85 6.08
N ASP A 229 -0.69 -24.30 7.05
CA ASP A 229 -2.00 -24.76 7.55
C ASP A 229 -3.11 -23.70 7.51
N ILE A 230 -2.79 -22.43 7.22
CA ILE A 230 -3.77 -21.36 7.11
C ILE A 230 -4.51 -21.44 5.78
N SER A 231 -5.82 -21.56 5.83
CA SER A 231 -6.70 -21.63 4.66
C SER A 231 -6.85 -20.28 3.93
N GLU A 232 -7.38 -20.30 2.71
CA GLU A 232 -7.68 -19.07 1.94
C GLU A 232 -8.65 -18.14 2.69
N ALA A 233 -9.60 -18.68 3.45
CA ALA A 233 -10.56 -17.90 4.23
C ALA A 233 -9.92 -17.17 5.43
N GLU A 234 -8.77 -17.65 5.90
CA GLU A 234 -8.06 -17.15 7.08
C GLU A 234 -6.73 -16.48 6.73
N LYS A 235 -6.47 -16.25 5.44
CA LYS A 235 -5.18 -15.73 4.92
C LYS A 235 -4.68 -14.46 5.59
N ASP A 236 -5.57 -13.64 6.13
CA ASP A 236 -5.22 -12.41 6.85
C ASP A 236 -4.47 -12.67 8.17
N THR A 237 -4.48 -13.93 8.65
CA THR A 237 -3.71 -14.38 9.82
C THR A 237 -2.34 -14.94 9.47
N ALA A 238 -2.01 -15.06 8.17
CA ALA A 238 -0.76 -15.59 7.69
C ALA A 238 0.44 -14.70 8.08
N LYS A 239 1.62 -15.31 8.17
CA LYS A 239 2.87 -14.56 8.38
C LYS A 239 3.10 -13.59 7.24
N VAL A 240 3.28 -12.32 7.59
CA VAL A 240 3.59 -11.25 6.64
C VAL A 240 5.11 -11.09 6.50
N PHE A 241 5.57 -11.02 5.27
CA PHE A 241 6.94 -10.66 4.87
C PHE A 241 6.89 -9.27 4.22
N THR A 242 7.73 -8.35 4.68
CA THR A 242 7.66 -6.94 4.27
C THR A 242 8.95 -6.54 3.57
N SER A 243 8.86 -5.74 2.50
CA SER A 243 10.05 -5.19 1.84
C SER A 243 10.74 -4.15 2.72
N ASP A 244 12.07 -4.21 2.79
CA ASP A 244 12.94 -3.29 3.53
C ASP A 244 13.22 -1.98 2.76
N GLU A 245 14.17 -1.18 3.25
CA GLU A 245 14.57 0.11 2.64
C GLU A 245 15.19 -0.06 1.26
N GLU A 246 15.80 -1.19 0.98
CA GLU A 246 16.35 -1.59 -0.32
C GLU A 246 15.29 -2.25 -1.22
N GLY A 247 14.06 -2.38 -0.76
CA GLY A 247 12.97 -3.05 -1.45
C GLY A 247 13.05 -4.59 -1.37
N ILE A 248 13.94 -5.16 -0.57
CA ILE A 248 14.13 -6.60 -0.48
C ILE A 248 13.04 -7.25 0.39
N VAL A 249 12.36 -8.22 -0.17
CA VAL A 249 11.48 -9.15 0.56
C VAL A 249 12.26 -10.42 0.82
N LYS A 250 12.45 -10.77 2.09
CA LYS A 250 13.24 -11.92 2.50
C LYS A 250 12.45 -12.86 3.40
N VAL A 251 12.61 -14.15 3.18
CA VAL A 251 12.08 -15.19 4.08
C VAL A 251 13.10 -15.46 5.16
N GLU A 252 12.83 -14.93 6.37
CA GLU A 252 13.70 -15.13 7.53
C GLU A 252 13.06 -16.08 8.54
N GLY A 253 13.88 -16.94 9.13
CA GLY A 253 13.44 -17.87 10.18
C GLY A 253 12.59 -19.05 9.69
N LEU A 254 12.48 -19.24 8.37
CA LEU A 254 11.77 -20.36 7.75
C LEU A 254 12.64 -20.99 6.67
N ILE A 255 12.81 -22.29 6.74
CA ILE A 255 13.48 -23.09 5.71
C ILE A 255 12.39 -23.81 4.91
N LEU A 256 12.32 -23.52 3.62
CA LEU A 256 11.32 -24.10 2.74
C LEU A 256 11.72 -25.51 2.30
N SER A 257 10.83 -26.48 2.49
CA SER A 257 10.99 -27.83 1.96
C SER A 257 10.90 -27.86 0.43
N PRO A 258 11.32 -28.95 -0.24
CA PRO A 258 11.12 -29.10 -1.68
C PRO A 258 9.68 -28.83 -2.09
N GLY A 259 9.51 -28.06 -3.16
CA GLY A 259 8.20 -27.67 -3.68
C GLY A 259 8.19 -26.30 -4.34
N VAL A 260 6.99 -25.87 -4.72
CA VAL A 260 6.76 -24.55 -5.31
C VAL A 260 5.99 -23.71 -4.31
N TYR A 261 6.42 -22.47 -4.14
CA TYR A 261 5.84 -21.50 -3.22
C TYR A 261 5.53 -20.19 -3.96
N GLU A 262 4.49 -19.51 -3.54
CA GLU A 262 3.98 -18.31 -4.18
C GLU A 262 3.88 -17.17 -3.18
N PHE A 263 4.47 -16.02 -3.53
CA PHE A 263 4.32 -14.79 -2.76
C PHE A 263 3.10 -14.03 -3.25
N HIS A 264 2.09 -13.93 -2.40
CA HIS A 264 0.89 -13.15 -2.63
C HIS A 264 1.01 -11.80 -1.95
N GLU A 265 0.98 -10.74 -2.72
CA GLU A 265 0.96 -9.38 -2.18
C GLU A 265 -0.41 -9.10 -1.57
N ILE A 266 -0.40 -8.54 -0.37
CA ILE A 266 -1.60 -8.11 0.34
C ILE A 266 -1.64 -6.59 0.43
N GLU A 267 -2.80 -6.04 0.74
CA GLU A 267 -2.95 -4.62 0.98
C GLU A 267 -2.00 -4.15 2.09
N SER A 268 -1.31 -3.05 1.85
CA SER A 268 -0.40 -2.43 2.80
C SER A 268 -0.60 -0.92 2.78
N ASP A 269 -0.07 -0.21 3.75
CA ASP A 269 -0.16 1.25 3.82
C ASP A 269 0.42 1.91 2.56
N VAL A 270 1.41 1.28 1.91
CA VAL A 270 2.00 1.73 0.66
C VAL A 270 1.06 1.49 -0.53
N ALA A 271 0.27 0.42 -0.50
CA ALA A 271 -0.70 0.06 -1.54
C ALA A 271 -2.11 0.61 -1.25
N THR A 272 -2.43 0.93 0.01
CA THR A 272 -3.79 1.25 0.46
C THR A 272 -3.94 2.50 1.30
N ALA A 273 -2.82 3.21 1.63
CA ALA A 273 -2.89 4.35 2.55
C ALA A 273 -3.90 5.39 2.08
N GLU A 274 -4.99 5.48 2.81
CA GLU A 274 -5.87 6.65 2.86
C GLU A 274 -5.22 7.72 3.74
N LYS A 275 -4.05 8.20 3.39
CA LYS A 275 -3.64 9.49 3.89
C LYS A 275 -4.15 10.52 2.91
N GLN A 276 -5.26 11.15 3.26
CA GLN A 276 -5.56 12.50 2.81
C GLN A 276 -4.42 13.38 3.30
N SER A 277 -3.39 13.50 2.53
CA SER A 277 -2.40 14.54 2.71
C SER A 277 -3.00 15.82 2.15
N GLU A 278 -2.73 16.96 2.80
CA GLU A 278 -3.08 18.28 2.27
C GLU A 278 -2.38 18.58 0.93
N ASN A 279 -1.53 17.68 0.47
CA ASN A 279 -0.85 17.75 -0.82
C ASN A 279 -1.21 16.52 -1.67
N PRO A 280 -2.11 16.67 -2.68
CA PRO A 280 -2.54 15.58 -3.56
C PRO A 280 -1.41 14.85 -4.27
N GLU A 281 -0.26 15.48 -4.47
CA GLU A 281 0.90 14.86 -5.11
C GLU A 281 1.51 13.72 -4.28
N ASN A 282 1.23 13.65 -2.97
CA ASN A 282 1.75 12.63 -2.07
C ASN A 282 0.80 11.43 -1.86
N ASP A 283 -0.42 11.47 -2.41
CA ASP A 283 -1.42 10.41 -2.26
C ASP A 283 -1.30 9.30 -3.30
N TYR A 284 -0.11 9.10 -3.84
CA TYR A 284 0.11 8.05 -4.83
C TYR A 284 0.08 6.68 -4.20
N LYS A 285 -0.98 5.90 -4.53
CA LYS A 285 -1.09 4.51 -4.16
C LYS A 285 -0.55 3.64 -5.28
N TYR A 286 0.34 2.74 -4.90
CA TYR A 286 0.75 1.67 -5.78
C TYR A 286 -0.32 0.59 -5.80
N HIS A 287 -0.60 0.03 -6.97
CA HIS A 287 -1.46 -1.13 -7.13
C HIS A 287 -0.67 -2.31 -7.69
N PHE A 288 -1.18 -3.50 -7.44
CA PHE A 288 -0.67 -4.73 -8.04
C PHE A 288 -1.79 -5.45 -8.79
N LYS A 289 -1.49 -5.88 -10.01
CA LYS A 289 -2.47 -6.53 -10.88
C LYS A 289 -2.39 -8.04 -10.82
N ILE A 290 -1.16 -8.57 -10.73
CA ILE A 290 -0.89 -9.99 -10.78
C ILE A 290 -0.58 -10.49 -9.38
N ASN A 291 -1.29 -11.52 -8.97
CA ASN A 291 -1.06 -12.24 -7.75
C ASN A 291 -1.16 -13.76 -8.08
N PRO A 292 -0.14 -14.56 -7.87
CA PRO A 292 1.13 -14.25 -7.20
C PRO A 292 2.08 -13.39 -8.04
N LYS A 293 2.88 -12.58 -7.36
CA LYS A 293 3.90 -11.71 -7.99
C LYS A 293 5.17 -12.47 -8.32
N VAL A 294 5.57 -13.33 -7.41
CA VAL A 294 6.79 -14.13 -7.50
C VAL A 294 6.45 -15.53 -7.02
N SER A 295 6.89 -16.53 -7.74
CA SER A 295 6.95 -17.90 -7.25
C SER A 295 8.39 -18.40 -7.20
N VAL A 296 8.68 -19.26 -6.23
CA VAL A 296 9.99 -19.86 -6.02
C VAL A 296 9.86 -21.38 -6.02
N THR A 297 10.76 -22.04 -6.72
CA THR A 297 10.87 -23.50 -6.69
C THR A 297 12.08 -23.89 -5.85
N VAL A 298 11.84 -24.70 -4.84
CA VAL A 298 12.88 -25.34 -4.01
C VAL A 298 13.05 -26.79 -4.51
N SER A 299 14.26 -27.14 -4.85
CA SER A 299 14.63 -28.48 -5.36
C SER A 299 14.60 -29.53 -4.26
N ASP A 300 14.67 -30.81 -4.67
CA ASP A 300 14.83 -31.94 -3.75
C ASP A 300 16.11 -31.88 -2.89
N GLU A 301 17.08 -31.06 -3.32
CA GLU A 301 18.30 -30.75 -2.55
C GLU A 301 18.08 -29.60 -1.55
N TRP A 302 16.86 -29.13 -1.37
CA TRP A 302 16.48 -28.01 -0.49
C TRP A 302 17.12 -26.67 -0.86
N LYS A 303 17.47 -26.48 -2.12
CA LYS A 303 18.02 -25.23 -2.65
C LYS A 303 17.00 -24.51 -3.51
N VAL A 304 17.05 -23.20 -3.51
CA VAL A 304 16.30 -22.43 -4.48
C VAL A 304 16.81 -22.78 -5.87
N ALA A 305 15.94 -23.36 -6.71
CA ALA A 305 16.30 -23.76 -8.06
C ALA A 305 15.94 -22.66 -9.07
N LYS A 306 14.81 -22.01 -8.90
CA LYS A 306 14.37 -20.94 -9.78
C LYS A 306 13.29 -20.06 -9.17
N TYR A 307 13.17 -18.86 -9.75
CA TYR A 307 12.05 -17.96 -9.57
C TYR A 307 11.28 -17.78 -10.88
N ASN A 308 9.95 -17.70 -10.79
CA ASN A 308 9.13 -17.15 -11.86
C ASN A 308 8.54 -15.82 -11.36
N TYR A 309 8.57 -14.80 -12.22
CA TYR A 309 8.11 -13.46 -11.90
C TYR A 309 7.65 -12.73 -13.17
N TYR A 310 7.24 -11.49 -13.06
CA TYR A 310 6.86 -10.65 -14.19
C TYR A 310 7.78 -9.44 -14.27
N ASP A 311 8.24 -9.08 -15.47
CA ASP A 311 9.01 -7.86 -15.69
C ASP A 311 8.14 -6.60 -15.58
N GLN A 312 8.76 -5.43 -15.69
CA GLN A 312 8.07 -4.13 -15.62
C GLN A 312 6.92 -4.01 -16.64
N LYS A 313 6.99 -4.72 -17.76
CA LYS A 313 5.92 -4.76 -18.77
C LYS A 313 4.92 -5.90 -18.56
N LEU A 314 4.94 -6.49 -17.39
CA LEU A 314 4.10 -7.62 -16.99
C LEU A 314 4.23 -8.84 -17.92
N LYS A 315 5.42 -9.07 -18.47
CA LYS A 315 5.75 -10.28 -19.23
C LYS A 315 6.37 -11.32 -18.31
N PRO A 316 5.99 -12.59 -18.41
CA PRO A 316 6.57 -13.66 -17.62
C PRO A 316 8.09 -13.75 -17.81
N LYS A 317 8.80 -13.93 -16.71
CA LYS A 317 10.26 -14.14 -16.65
C LYS A 317 10.56 -15.32 -15.75
N GLU A 318 11.71 -15.94 -16.02
CA GLU A 318 12.28 -16.99 -15.21
C GLU A 318 13.73 -16.63 -14.88
N LEU A 319 14.13 -16.81 -13.63
CA LEU A 319 15.50 -16.65 -13.15
C LEU A 319 15.92 -17.98 -12.55
N ASN A 320 16.94 -18.61 -13.15
CA ASN A 320 17.46 -19.92 -12.78
C ASN A 320 18.80 -19.81 -12.07
N GLU A 321 19.13 -20.80 -11.21
CA GLU A 321 20.45 -20.92 -10.61
C GLU A 321 21.55 -21.16 -11.71
N PRO A 322 22.74 -20.56 -11.59
CA PRO A 322 23.21 -19.67 -10.52
C PRO A 322 22.70 -18.25 -10.67
N PHE A 323 22.12 -17.68 -9.59
CA PHE A 323 21.51 -16.37 -9.62
C PHE A 323 22.53 -15.21 -9.68
N GLY A 324 23.76 -15.42 -9.16
CA GLY A 324 24.74 -14.35 -8.99
C GLY A 324 24.15 -13.22 -8.11
N ASP A 325 24.32 -11.99 -8.56
CA ASP A 325 23.74 -10.79 -7.91
C ASP A 325 22.31 -10.47 -8.40
N ASN A 326 21.71 -11.32 -9.24
CA ASN A 326 20.38 -11.08 -9.78
C ASN A 326 19.31 -11.52 -8.79
N LEU A 327 18.26 -10.72 -8.68
CA LEU A 327 17.07 -11.02 -7.90
C LEU A 327 15.86 -11.08 -8.83
N ALA A 328 14.89 -11.93 -8.48
CA ALA A 328 13.57 -11.86 -9.06
C ALA A 328 12.92 -10.52 -8.65
N GLU A 329 12.03 -9.99 -9.49
CA GLU A 329 11.48 -8.67 -9.32
C GLU A 329 9.95 -8.72 -9.20
N ALA A 330 9.38 -7.88 -8.34
CA ALA A 330 7.94 -7.67 -8.25
C ALA A 330 7.62 -6.20 -8.42
N TYR A 331 6.56 -5.88 -9.17
CA TYR A 331 6.22 -4.52 -9.54
C TYR A 331 4.82 -4.12 -9.09
N ASN A 332 4.72 -2.91 -8.53
CA ASN A 332 3.46 -2.18 -8.40
C ASN A 332 3.54 -0.90 -9.22
N PHE A 333 2.37 -0.42 -9.65
CA PHE A 333 2.25 0.75 -10.51
C PHE A 333 1.46 1.83 -9.79
N LYS A 334 1.91 3.08 -9.90
CA LYS A 334 1.11 4.23 -9.46
C LYS A 334 -0.06 4.42 -10.42
N VAL A 335 -1.25 4.53 -9.86
CA VAL A 335 -2.41 5.03 -10.60
C VAL A 335 -2.36 6.55 -10.51
N PRO A 336 -2.10 7.29 -11.60
CA PRO A 336 -2.10 8.74 -11.56
C PRO A 336 -3.46 9.26 -11.11
N ASN A 337 -3.47 10.34 -10.34
CA ASN A 337 -4.71 11.00 -9.99
C ASN A 337 -5.42 11.53 -11.24
N VAL A 338 -6.74 11.58 -11.21
CA VAL A 338 -7.51 12.41 -12.11
C VAL A 338 -7.52 13.83 -11.55
N GLU A 339 -7.40 14.81 -12.41
CA GLU A 339 -7.42 16.23 -12.09
C GLU A 339 -8.60 16.87 -12.78
N LYS A 340 -9.27 17.76 -12.08
CA LYS A 340 -10.39 18.54 -12.58
C LYS A 340 -10.15 20.00 -12.28
N ASP A 341 -10.32 20.85 -13.28
CA ASP A 341 -10.18 22.28 -13.19
C ASP A 341 -11.43 22.97 -13.71
N VAL A 342 -11.64 24.22 -13.35
CA VAL A 342 -12.71 25.09 -13.86
C VAL A 342 -12.16 26.51 -14.12
N ASP A 343 -12.64 27.13 -15.16
CA ASP A 343 -12.18 28.46 -15.61
C ASP A 343 -12.60 29.62 -14.68
N ASP A 344 -13.63 29.44 -13.83
CA ASP A 344 -14.06 30.40 -12.82
C ASP A 344 -14.72 29.71 -11.64
N THR A 345 -14.44 30.16 -10.41
CA THR A 345 -15.00 29.60 -9.17
C THR A 345 -16.05 30.52 -8.51
N GLU A 346 -16.04 31.80 -8.85
CA GLU A 346 -16.93 32.81 -8.29
C GLU A 346 -17.92 33.31 -9.35
N VAL A 347 -19.00 32.58 -9.50
CA VAL A 347 -19.85 32.59 -10.70
C VAL A 347 -21.21 33.25 -10.50
N ARG A 348 -21.80 33.69 -11.60
CA ARG A 348 -23.19 34.20 -11.62
C ARG A 348 -24.16 33.15 -12.17
N ASN A 349 -25.43 33.32 -11.81
CA ASN A 349 -26.50 32.54 -12.40
C ASN A 349 -26.53 32.72 -13.93
N GLY A 350 -26.59 31.62 -14.65
CA GLY A 350 -26.62 31.61 -16.11
C GLY A 350 -25.22 31.68 -16.76
N GLN A 351 -24.14 31.73 -15.99
CA GLN A 351 -22.78 31.68 -16.52
C GLN A 351 -22.50 30.30 -17.05
N GLU A 352 -21.87 30.25 -18.22
CA GLU A 352 -21.27 29.03 -18.75
C GLU A 352 -19.85 28.95 -18.25
N LEU A 353 -19.46 27.72 -17.83
CA LEU A 353 -18.16 27.39 -17.28
C LEU A 353 -17.57 26.24 -18.07
N THR A 354 -16.27 26.25 -18.26
CA THR A 354 -15.55 25.14 -18.86
C THR A 354 -14.78 24.38 -17.79
N TYR A 355 -15.20 23.13 -17.54
CA TYR A 355 -14.47 22.19 -16.73
C TYR A 355 -13.47 21.45 -17.61
N THR A 356 -12.22 21.42 -17.21
CA THR A 356 -11.15 20.65 -17.85
C THR A 356 -10.82 19.46 -16.97
N ILE A 357 -10.98 18.26 -17.50
CA ILE A 357 -10.59 17.02 -16.85
C ILE A 357 -9.30 16.54 -17.48
N SER A 358 -8.29 16.27 -16.68
CA SER A 358 -7.00 15.76 -17.16
C SER A 358 -6.53 14.56 -16.34
N LYS A 359 -5.75 13.71 -16.98
CA LYS A 359 -5.17 12.53 -16.37
C LYS A 359 -3.97 12.03 -17.12
N LYS A 360 -2.90 11.72 -16.41
CA LYS A 360 -1.78 11.00 -16.99
C LYS A 360 -2.16 9.56 -17.27
N ILE A 361 -1.91 9.08 -18.49
CA ILE A 361 -2.18 7.70 -18.90
C ILE A 361 -1.11 6.80 -18.26
N PRO A 362 -1.47 5.80 -17.43
CA PRO A 362 -0.52 4.91 -16.81
C PRO A 362 0.35 4.15 -17.83
N GLU A 363 1.60 3.85 -17.49
CA GLU A 363 2.48 3.08 -18.37
C GLU A 363 1.94 1.67 -18.65
N ASP A 364 1.31 1.07 -17.66
CA ASP A 364 0.73 -0.28 -17.74
C ASP A 364 -0.73 -0.31 -18.24
N VAL A 365 -1.25 0.82 -18.78
CA VAL A 365 -2.66 0.96 -19.16
C VAL A 365 -3.17 -0.15 -20.09
N GLY A 366 -2.33 -0.68 -20.96
CA GLY A 366 -2.68 -1.78 -21.85
C GLY A 366 -3.14 -3.07 -21.14
N ASN A 367 -2.84 -3.18 -19.84
CA ASN A 367 -3.23 -4.31 -19.01
C ASN A 367 -4.49 -4.04 -18.16
N TYR A 368 -5.06 -2.84 -18.24
CA TYR A 368 -6.30 -2.51 -17.53
C TYR A 368 -7.50 -3.23 -18.15
N GLN A 369 -8.48 -3.56 -17.34
CA GLN A 369 -9.78 -4.07 -17.78
C GLN A 369 -10.79 -2.94 -17.99
N THR A 370 -10.67 -1.89 -17.17
CA THR A 370 -11.56 -0.72 -17.18
C THR A 370 -10.73 0.55 -17.22
N TYR A 371 -11.14 1.52 -18.02
CA TYR A 371 -10.62 2.89 -18.03
C TYR A 371 -11.79 3.83 -18.34
N LYS A 372 -12.40 4.39 -17.31
CA LYS A 372 -13.62 5.17 -17.43
C LYS A 372 -13.52 6.42 -16.55
N LEU A 373 -13.84 7.56 -17.12
CA LEU A 373 -13.95 8.82 -16.43
C LEU A 373 -15.44 9.14 -16.26
N ILE A 374 -15.86 9.36 -15.03
CA ILE A 374 -17.25 9.64 -14.64
C ILE A 374 -17.28 11.03 -14.04
N ASP A 375 -18.08 11.92 -14.63
CA ASP A 375 -18.32 13.28 -14.17
C ASP A 375 -19.71 13.34 -13.53
N THR A 376 -19.77 13.73 -12.24
CA THR A 376 -21.02 13.84 -11.49
C THR A 376 -21.15 15.27 -10.98
N PHE A 377 -22.11 16.01 -11.48
CA PHE A 377 -22.29 17.42 -11.18
C PHE A 377 -23.57 17.69 -10.37
N ASP A 378 -23.53 18.75 -9.55
CA ASP A 378 -24.68 19.20 -8.77
C ASP A 378 -25.88 19.50 -9.69
N ASN A 379 -27.09 19.29 -9.19
CA ASN A 379 -28.32 19.54 -9.94
C ASN A 379 -28.53 21.01 -10.31
N ARG A 380 -27.76 21.93 -9.72
CA ARG A 380 -27.69 23.36 -10.04
C ARG A 380 -26.82 23.68 -11.24
N LEU A 381 -26.14 22.67 -11.80
CA LEU A 381 -25.45 22.75 -13.08
C LEU A 381 -26.27 22.07 -14.19
N GLU A 382 -26.06 22.51 -15.40
CA GLU A 382 -26.60 21.92 -16.62
C GLU A 382 -25.50 21.71 -17.64
N LEU A 383 -25.34 20.47 -18.12
CA LEU A 383 -24.40 20.19 -19.21
C LEU A 383 -24.95 20.80 -20.51
N CYS A 384 -24.34 21.85 -21.02
CA CYS A 384 -24.82 22.61 -22.19
C CYS A 384 -24.02 22.30 -23.46
N CYS A 385 -22.99 21.47 -23.40
CA CYS A 385 -22.28 21.03 -24.58
C CYS A 385 -22.78 19.65 -25.09
N SER A 386 -22.78 19.49 -26.40
CA SER A 386 -23.17 18.20 -26.98
C SER A 386 -22.11 17.12 -26.73
N LYS A 387 -22.52 15.85 -26.78
CA LYS A 387 -21.63 14.69 -26.74
C LYS A 387 -20.46 14.84 -27.73
N GLU A 388 -20.76 15.27 -28.96
CA GLU A 388 -19.76 15.44 -30.01
C GLU A 388 -18.75 16.51 -29.64
N LYS A 389 -19.18 17.62 -29.01
CA LYS A 389 -18.26 18.69 -28.56
C LYS A 389 -17.31 18.16 -27.49
N ILE A 390 -17.80 17.38 -26.53
CA ILE A 390 -16.98 16.75 -25.48
C ILE A 390 -15.98 15.77 -26.12
N LEU A 391 -16.43 14.87 -26.98
CA LEU A 391 -15.55 13.89 -27.60
C LEU A 391 -14.50 14.52 -28.52
N ASN A 392 -14.83 15.62 -29.20
CA ASN A 392 -13.90 16.35 -30.05
C ASN A 392 -12.91 17.21 -29.26
N SER A 393 -13.18 17.49 -27.99
CA SER A 393 -12.24 18.19 -27.10
C SER A 393 -11.14 17.29 -26.53
N ILE A 394 -11.23 15.98 -26.73
CA ILE A 394 -10.24 15.02 -26.20
C ILE A 394 -8.87 15.28 -26.85
N LYS A 395 -7.87 15.49 -26.02
CA LYS A 395 -6.48 15.72 -26.39
C LYS A 395 -5.53 14.75 -25.69
N VAL A 396 -4.39 14.51 -26.29
CA VAL A 396 -3.26 13.79 -25.67
C VAL A 396 -2.01 14.65 -25.83
N ASP A 397 -1.44 15.11 -24.72
CA ASP A 397 -0.39 16.14 -24.66
C ASP A 397 -0.75 17.39 -25.50
N GLY A 398 -2.02 17.82 -25.44
CA GLY A 398 -2.55 18.97 -26.17
C GLY A 398 -2.82 18.74 -27.66
N GLY A 399 -2.42 17.59 -28.22
CA GLY A 399 -2.65 17.22 -29.61
C GLY A 399 -3.88 16.31 -29.79
N GLU A 400 -4.38 16.22 -31.03
CA GLU A 400 -5.47 15.30 -31.36
C GLU A 400 -4.98 13.85 -31.34
N PRO A 401 -5.61 12.96 -30.54
CA PRO A 401 -5.17 11.57 -30.45
C PRO A 401 -5.62 10.75 -31.67
N THR A 402 -4.76 9.85 -32.11
CA THR A 402 -5.11 8.85 -33.12
C THR A 402 -5.41 7.50 -32.44
N GLY A 403 -6.32 6.75 -33.05
CA GLY A 403 -6.61 5.37 -32.62
C GLY A 403 -7.42 5.23 -31.33
N LEU A 404 -7.90 6.32 -30.73
CA LEU A 404 -8.85 6.30 -29.64
C LEU A 404 -10.27 6.21 -30.20
N SER A 405 -11.11 5.40 -29.56
CA SER A 405 -12.53 5.28 -29.88
C SER A 405 -13.34 5.38 -28.58
N PRO A 406 -13.37 6.58 -27.97
CA PRO A 406 -14.02 6.79 -26.70
C PRO A 406 -15.55 6.62 -26.82
N GLN A 407 -16.15 6.02 -25.79
CA GLN A 407 -17.59 5.83 -25.68
C GLN A 407 -18.16 6.78 -24.64
N PHE A 408 -19.03 7.69 -25.08
CA PHE A 408 -19.77 8.58 -24.18
C PHE A 408 -21.09 7.93 -23.75
N SER A 409 -21.41 8.03 -22.47
CA SER A 409 -22.69 7.58 -21.90
C SER A 409 -23.24 8.63 -20.95
N MET A 410 -24.52 8.93 -21.08
CA MET A 410 -25.28 9.77 -20.16
C MET A 410 -26.73 9.30 -20.17
N THR A 411 -27.30 9.02 -19.01
CA THR A 411 -28.73 8.73 -18.87
C THR A 411 -29.53 10.04 -19.01
N PRO A 412 -30.62 10.08 -19.76
CA PRO A 412 -31.47 11.27 -19.84
C PRO A 412 -31.88 11.77 -18.46
N ASN A 413 -31.79 13.08 -18.23
CA ASN A 413 -32.04 13.75 -16.95
C ASN A 413 -31.13 13.33 -15.78
N SER A 414 -30.02 12.69 -16.06
CA SER A 414 -28.98 12.42 -15.08
C SER A 414 -28.05 13.63 -14.93
N ASN A 415 -27.53 13.83 -13.72
CA ASN A 415 -26.45 14.77 -13.45
C ASN A 415 -25.08 14.07 -13.55
N GLU A 416 -24.97 13.04 -14.37
CA GLU A 416 -23.78 12.24 -14.54
C GLU A 416 -23.59 11.88 -16.00
N PHE A 417 -22.37 12.02 -16.49
CA PHE A 417 -21.93 11.42 -17.76
C PHE A 417 -20.63 10.66 -17.58
N SER A 418 -20.32 9.80 -18.50
CA SER A 418 -19.04 9.07 -18.49
C SER A 418 -18.43 8.95 -19.87
N ILE A 419 -17.09 8.87 -19.89
CA ILE A 419 -16.31 8.55 -21.08
C ILE A 419 -15.50 7.29 -20.78
N THR A 420 -15.74 6.24 -21.57
CA THR A 420 -15.03 4.97 -21.46
C THR A 420 -14.05 4.84 -22.61
N PHE A 421 -12.80 4.47 -22.30
CA PHE A 421 -11.74 4.21 -23.26
C PHE A 421 -11.41 2.72 -23.29
N THR A 422 -11.01 2.20 -24.43
CA THR A 422 -10.43 0.87 -24.54
C THR A 422 -8.97 0.93 -24.09
N PRO A 423 -8.58 0.24 -23.00
CA PRO A 423 -7.22 0.35 -22.45
C PRO A 423 -6.11 0.01 -23.44
N ALA A 424 -6.33 -1.00 -24.30
CA ALA A 424 -5.37 -1.37 -25.36
C ALA A 424 -5.09 -0.24 -26.34
N ASN A 425 -6.12 0.59 -26.66
CA ASN A 425 -5.96 1.74 -27.55
C ASN A 425 -5.18 2.89 -26.89
N LEU A 426 -5.25 2.99 -25.56
CA LEU A 426 -4.48 3.98 -24.79
C LEU A 426 -3.01 3.60 -24.67
N ALA A 427 -2.63 2.33 -24.83
CA ALA A 427 -1.27 1.86 -24.62
C ALA A 427 -0.21 2.57 -25.49
N GLN A 428 -0.58 2.98 -26.72
CA GLN A 428 0.30 3.77 -27.58
C GLN A 428 0.51 5.22 -27.09
N HIS A 429 -0.29 5.67 -26.15
CA HIS A 429 -0.24 6.98 -25.54
C HIS A 429 0.18 6.92 -24.05
N ALA A 430 0.70 5.77 -23.60
CA ALA A 430 1.15 5.59 -22.22
C ALA A 430 2.11 6.72 -21.80
N THR A 431 2.03 7.14 -20.54
CA THR A 431 2.78 8.24 -19.90
C THR A 431 2.44 9.66 -20.38
N LYS A 432 1.58 9.82 -21.38
CA LYS A 432 1.08 11.12 -21.84
C LYS A 432 -0.13 11.57 -21.06
N THR A 433 -0.46 12.86 -21.14
CA THR A 433 -1.63 13.44 -20.48
C THR A 433 -2.84 13.41 -21.42
N LEU A 434 -3.88 12.70 -21.02
CA LEU A 434 -5.20 12.73 -21.63
C LEU A 434 -6.01 13.86 -20.99
N SER A 435 -6.69 14.67 -21.78
CA SER A 435 -7.61 15.72 -21.29
C SER A 435 -8.85 15.84 -22.17
N PHE A 436 -9.90 16.38 -21.59
CA PHE A 436 -11.09 16.81 -22.32
C PHE A 436 -11.81 17.93 -21.56
N GLU A 437 -12.74 18.61 -22.24
CA GLU A 437 -13.49 19.75 -21.73
C GLU A 437 -14.99 19.45 -21.73
N ALA A 438 -15.67 19.93 -20.68
CA ALA A 438 -17.13 19.93 -20.57
C ALA A 438 -17.63 21.31 -20.18
N THR A 439 -18.50 21.90 -21.00
CA THR A 439 -19.13 23.20 -20.71
C THR A 439 -20.43 22.98 -19.95
N MET A 440 -20.55 23.62 -18.80
CA MET A 440 -21.75 23.59 -17.95
C MET A 440 -22.24 24.99 -17.65
N LYS A 441 -23.55 25.13 -17.49
CA LYS A 441 -24.22 26.38 -17.15
C LYS A 441 -24.73 26.35 -15.72
N VAL A 442 -24.50 27.40 -14.97
CA VAL A 442 -25.08 27.59 -13.63
C VAL A 442 -26.55 27.91 -13.77
N LYS A 443 -27.44 27.06 -13.25
CA LYS A 443 -28.89 27.31 -13.29
C LYS A 443 -29.26 28.47 -12.38
N ALA A 444 -30.36 29.15 -12.74
CA ALA A 444 -30.95 30.13 -11.88
C ALA A 444 -31.57 29.48 -10.61
N GLY A 445 -31.71 30.25 -9.54
CA GLY A 445 -32.39 29.81 -8.35
C GLY A 445 -31.51 29.14 -7.29
N THR A 446 -30.26 29.34 -7.35
CA THR A 446 -29.32 28.78 -6.35
C THR A 446 -29.51 29.40 -4.97
N ASP A 447 -29.22 28.64 -3.97
CA ASP A 447 -29.33 29.00 -2.56
C ASP A 447 -28.08 29.66 -1.97
N LEU A 448 -27.12 30.09 -2.81
CA LEU A 448 -25.81 30.65 -2.45
C LEU A 448 -24.88 29.69 -1.71
N LYS A 449 -25.14 28.39 -1.79
CA LYS A 449 -24.23 27.38 -1.27
C LYS A 449 -23.24 26.96 -2.34
N GLU A 450 -22.14 26.40 -1.88
CA GLU A 450 -21.16 25.77 -2.75
C GLU A 450 -21.82 24.78 -3.70
N ILE A 451 -21.38 24.76 -4.94
CA ILE A 451 -21.83 23.89 -6.02
C ILE A 451 -20.65 22.98 -6.39
N ASP A 452 -20.79 21.70 -6.12
CA ASP A 452 -19.74 20.72 -6.37
C ASP A 452 -19.88 20.11 -7.77
N ASN A 453 -18.75 19.84 -8.39
CA ASN A 453 -18.66 19.00 -9.58
C ASN A 453 -17.49 18.01 -9.41
N ASP A 454 -17.82 16.72 -9.29
CA ASP A 454 -16.91 15.64 -9.00
C ASP A 454 -16.49 14.91 -10.27
N VAL A 455 -15.27 14.38 -10.30
CA VAL A 455 -14.82 13.42 -11.30
C VAL A 455 -14.28 12.18 -10.63
N VAL A 456 -14.62 11.00 -11.16
CA VAL A 456 -14.10 9.71 -10.72
C VAL A 456 -13.41 9.04 -11.91
N PHE A 457 -12.18 8.62 -11.70
CA PHE A 457 -11.53 7.69 -12.59
C PHE A 457 -11.73 6.26 -12.09
N GLU A 458 -12.68 5.57 -12.71
CA GLU A 458 -12.94 4.15 -12.49
C GLU A 458 -11.96 3.31 -13.32
N ASN A 459 -11.25 2.41 -12.65
CA ASN A 459 -10.24 1.57 -13.26
C ASN A 459 -10.26 0.15 -12.69
N SER A 460 -9.33 -0.71 -13.11
CA SER A 460 -9.28 -2.12 -12.70
C SER A 460 -8.78 -2.34 -11.25
N PHE A 461 -8.41 -1.27 -10.53
CA PHE A 461 -7.73 -1.37 -9.25
C PHE A 461 -8.42 -0.53 -8.20
N ARG A 462 -8.12 0.75 -8.16
CA ARG A 462 -8.68 1.69 -7.21
C ARG A 462 -9.02 3.00 -7.89
N ASP A 463 -10.24 3.46 -7.68
CA ASP A 463 -10.71 4.72 -8.22
C ASP A 463 -9.93 5.90 -7.64
N SER A 464 -9.58 6.85 -8.48
CA SER A 464 -9.11 8.16 -8.06
C SER A 464 -10.20 9.19 -8.30
N LYS A 465 -10.23 10.25 -7.48
CA LYS A 465 -11.29 11.25 -7.50
C LYS A 465 -10.68 12.62 -7.41
N ASP A 466 -11.36 13.59 -8.02
CA ASP A 466 -11.11 15.01 -7.84
C ASP A 466 -12.43 15.78 -7.89
N LYS A 467 -12.42 17.01 -7.42
CA LYS A 467 -13.59 17.83 -7.27
C LYS A 467 -13.26 19.29 -7.50
N GLN A 468 -14.11 19.97 -8.25
CA GLN A 468 -14.12 21.41 -8.29
C GLN A 468 -15.38 21.97 -7.62
N ARG A 469 -15.21 23.10 -7.00
CA ARG A 469 -16.25 23.78 -6.25
C ARG A 469 -16.37 25.20 -6.73
N ILE A 470 -17.58 25.61 -7.05
CA ILE A 470 -17.91 26.96 -7.45
C ILE A 470 -18.98 27.54 -6.51
N GLN A 471 -19.14 28.84 -6.51
CA GLN A 471 -20.14 29.50 -5.68
C GLN A 471 -20.74 30.71 -6.36
N THR A 472 -22.06 30.92 -6.14
CA THR A 472 -22.76 32.17 -6.44
C THR A 472 -22.93 32.98 -5.18
N TYR A 473 -23.06 34.27 -5.34
CA TYR A 473 -23.16 35.23 -4.25
C TYR A 473 -24.41 36.10 -4.39
N GLY A 474 -24.66 36.95 -3.42
CA GLY A 474 -25.77 37.88 -3.46
C GLY A 474 -25.56 39.05 -2.53
N LYS A 475 -26.55 39.97 -2.52
CA LYS A 475 -26.60 41.05 -1.54
C LYS A 475 -28.04 41.36 -1.21
N ARG A 476 -28.31 41.49 0.09
CA ARG A 476 -29.59 41.96 0.61
C ARG A 476 -29.45 43.40 1.06
N PHE A 477 -30.47 44.16 0.82
CA PHE A 477 -30.58 45.58 1.19
C PHE A 477 -31.86 45.83 1.96
N VAL A 478 -31.84 46.85 2.82
CA VAL A 478 -33.04 47.37 3.46
C VAL A 478 -33.10 48.88 3.29
N LYS A 479 -34.16 49.37 2.68
CA LYS A 479 -34.41 50.76 2.45
C LYS A 479 -35.07 51.41 3.66
N VAL A 480 -34.44 52.45 4.21
CA VAL A 480 -34.91 53.11 5.44
C VAL A 480 -34.77 54.62 5.36
N ASP A 481 -35.58 55.31 6.19
CA ASP A 481 -35.41 56.71 6.52
C ASP A 481 -34.24 56.89 7.49
N SER A 482 -33.28 57.74 7.16
CA SER A 482 -32.04 57.94 7.92
C SER A 482 -32.27 58.58 9.32
N GLY A 483 -33.40 59.15 9.60
CA GLY A 483 -33.69 59.82 10.86
C GLY A 483 -34.63 59.02 11.78
N THR A 484 -35.50 58.18 11.22
CA THR A 484 -36.55 57.47 11.97
C THR A 484 -36.47 55.96 11.86
N ASP A 485 -35.59 55.43 11.04
CA ASP A 485 -35.47 53.98 10.71
C ASP A 485 -36.74 53.36 10.07
N LYS A 486 -37.69 54.22 9.67
CA LYS A 486 -38.93 53.81 8.99
C LYS A 486 -38.54 53.08 7.69
N LYS A 487 -39.15 51.94 7.45
CA LYS A 487 -39.01 51.18 6.21
C LYS A 487 -39.63 51.92 5.06
N LEU A 488 -38.94 51.98 3.91
CA LEU A 488 -39.34 52.71 2.73
C LEU A 488 -39.54 51.75 1.56
N LYS A 489 -40.80 51.69 1.07
CA LYS A 489 -41.14 50.87 -0.11
C LYS A 489 -41.05 51.67 -1.40
N ASP A 490 -41.24 51.02 -2.52
CA ASP A 490 -41.33 51.54 -3.89
C ASP A 490 -40.14 52.38 -4.36
N ALA A 491 -38.97 52.23 -3.71
CA ALA A 491 -37.72 52.76 -4.22
C ALA A 491 -37.17 51.80 -5.31
N GLU A 492 -36.76 52.36 -6.46
CA GLU A 492 -36.22 51.57 -7.56
C GLU A 492 -34.71 51.74 -7.66
N PHE A 493 -34.01 50.61 -7.90
CA PHE A 493 -32.56 50.58 -8.04
C PHE A 493 -32.13 49.77 -9.25
N VAL A 494 -31.03 50.15 -9.85
CA VAL A 494 -30.28 49.30 -10.80
C VAL A 494 -28.90 49.00 -10.24
N ILE A 495 -28.34 47.87 -10.64
CA ILE A 495 -26.98 47.45 -10.27
C ILE A 495 -26.09 47.61 -11.48
N LYS A 496 -24.86 48.12 -11.29
CA LYS A 496 -23.84 48.30 -12.29
C LYS A 496 -22.58 47.57 -11.86
N ASN A 497 -21.94 46.84 -12.80
CA ASN A 497 -20.65 46.14 -12.55
C ASN A 497 -19.44 47.08 -12.77
N ASN A 498 -18.23 46.58 -12.48
CA ASN A 498 -16.97 47.32 -12.68
C ASN A 498 -16.67 47.65 -14.15
N ALA A 499 -17.20 46.86 -15.10
CA ALA A 499 -17.05 47.14 -16.53
C ALA A 499 -17.97 48.28 -17.00
N GLY A 500 -18.84 48.81 -16.12
CA GLY A 500 -19.77 49.86 -16.44
C GLY A 500 -21.09 49.38 -17.02
N GLU A 501 -21.35 48.07 -17.02
CA GLU A 501 -22.56 47.46 -17.54
C GLU A 501 -23.63 47.30 -16.44
N PHE A 502 -24.89 47.33 -16.84
CA PHE A 502 -26.05 47.24 -15.95
C PHE A 502 -26.61 45.82 -15.89
N MET A 503 -27.06 45.42 -14.73
CA MET A 503 -27.67 44.11 -14.49
C MET A 503 -29.04 44.01 -15.18
N GLN A 504 -29.17 43.00 -16.03
CA GLN A 504 -30.45 42.58 -16.60
C GLN A 504 -30.75 41.14 -16.16
N LEU A 505 -31.90 40.94 -15.56
CA LEU A 505 -32.39 39.63 -15.19
C LEU A 505 -33.25 39.04 -16.31
N THR A 506 -33.08 37.74 -16.56
CA THR A 506 -33.95 37.00 -17.47
C THR A 506 -34.53 35.77 -16.77
N ASN A 507 -35.77 35.44 -17.16
CA ASN A 507 -36.38 34.17 -16.72
C ASN A 507 -35.70 33.03 -17.44
N GLU A 508 -35.20 32.04 -16.67
CA GLU A 508 -34.44 30.91 -17.24
C GLU A 508 -35.28 30.06 -18.21
N THR A 509 -36.59 29.91 -17.93
CA THR A 509 -37.46 29.04 -18.71
C THR A 509 -37.93 29.71 -20.02
N THR A 510 -38.28 31.01 -19.97
CA THR A 510 -38.82 31.72 -21.15
C THR A 510 -37.74 32.47 -21.93
N GLY A 511 -36.58 32.73 -21.31
CA GLY A 511 -35.52 33.58 -21.87
C GLY A 511 -35.89 35.07 -21.95
N GLU A 512 -37.06 35.48 -21.43
CA GLU A 512 -37.53 36.86 -21.47
C GLU A 512 -36.89 37.72 -20.39
N SER A 513 -36.54 38.97 -20.74
CA SER A 513 -35.99 39.92 -19.80
C SER A 513 -37.06 40.40 -18.82
N VAL A 514 -36.68 40.60 -17.56
CA VAL A 514 -37.52 41.03 -16.48
C VAL A 514 -37.33 42.53 -16.27
N GLU A 515 -38.38 43.34 -16.41
CA GLU A 515 -38.30 44.80 -16.25
C GLU A 515 -38.03 45.18 -14.78
N SER A 516 -38.71 44.54 -13.84
CA SER A 516 -38.55 44.85 -12.42
C SER A 516 -38.88 43.66 -11.51
N VAL A 517 -38.27 43.65 -10.31
CA VAL A 517 -38.52 42.68 -9.25
C VAL A 517 -38.71 43.41 -7.93
N THR A 518 -39.84 43.17 -7.24
CA THR A 518 -40.09 43.69 -5.88
C THR A 518 -39.56 42.70 -4.83
N GLY A 519 -38.79 43.19 -3.87
CA GLY A 519 -38.13 42.37 -2.87
C GLY A 519 -36.82 41.74 -3.39
N CYS A 520 -36.48 40.59 -2.87
CA CYS A 520 -35.23 39.91 -3.26
C CYS A 520 -35.42 39.13 -4.57
N ALA A 521 -34.63 39.48 -5.58
CA ALA A 521 -34.58 38.77 -6.85
C ALA A 521 -33.87 37.42 -6.68
N LYS A 522 -34.60 36.32 -6.88
CA LYS A 522 -34.11 34.93 -6.85
C LYS A 522 -34.58 34.23 -8.12
N ASN A 523 -33.89 33.16 -8.51
CA ASN A 523 -34.32 32.31 -9.63
C ASN A 523 -34.29 33.02 -11.00
N TYR A 524 -33.34 33.91 -11.19
CA TYR A 524 -33.11 34.58 -12.46
C TYR A 524 -31.68 34.33 -12.97
N VAL A 525 -31.55 34.29 -14.29
CA VAL A 525 -30.27 34.42 -14.96
C VAL A 525 -29.79 35.86 -14.90
N VAL A 526 -28.56 36.09 -14.53
CA VAL A 526 -27.94 37.41 -14.44
C VAL A 526 -27.15 37.70 -15.71
N ASN A 527 -27.56 38.73 -16.46
CA ASN A 527 -26.84 39.21 -17.63
C ASN A 527 -26.36 40.64 -17.39
N TRP A 528 -25.43 41.09 -18.21
CA TRP A 528 -24.90 42.47 -18.17
C TRP A 528 -25.14 43.15 -19.52
N VAL A 529 -25.69 44.37 -19.48
CA VAL A 529 -26.07 45.15 -20.66
C VAL A 529 -25.50 46.56 -20.57
N ALA A 530 -25.15 47.14 -21.70
CA ALA A 530 -24.56 48.48 -21.74
C ALA A 530 -25.58 49.62 -21.49
N ASP A 531 -26.86 49.39 -21.83
CA ASP A 531 -27.91 50.42 -21.73
C ASP A 531 -28.63 50.30 -20.38
N GLU A 532 -28.58 51.37 -19.58
CA GLU A 532 -29.30 51.44 -18.29
C GLU A 532 -30.80 51.22 -18.46
N LYS A 533 -31.39 51.58 -19.59
CA LYS A 533 -32.84 51.43 -19.86
C LYS A 533 -33.24 49.93 -19.98
N ALA A 534 -32.30 49.10 -20.35
CA ALA A 534 -32.48 47.64 -20.43
C ALA A 534 -32.23 46.93 -19.10
N ALA A 535 -31.78 47.66 -18.06
CA ALA A 535 -31.48 47.10 -16.75
C ALA A 535 -32.76 46.69 -16.02
N THR A 536 -32.69 45.59 -15.28
CA THR A 536 -33.77 45.21 -14.35
C THR A 536 -33.76 46.08 -13.10
N LYS A 537 -34.90 46.64 -12.75
CA LYS A 537 -35.09 47.43 -11.54
C LYS A 537 -35.37 46.55 -10.34
N LEU A 538 -34.64 46.71 -9.27
CA LEU A 538 -34.93 46.12 -7.96
C LEU A 538 -35.77 47.13 -7.19
N ILE A 539 -36.92 46.70 -6.68
CA ILE A 539 -37.89 47.57 -5.99
C ILE A 539 -37.98 47.16 -4.52
N SER A 540 -37.86 48.10 -3.59
CA SER A 540 -38.04 47.83 -2.17
C SER A 540 -39.49 47.45 -1.86
N ASP A 541 -39.71 46.36 -1.11
CA ASP A 541 -41.02 45.87 -0.69
C ASP A 541 -41.61 46.67 0.48
N GLU A 542 -42.75 46.23 1.04
CA GLU A 542 -43.46 46.89 2.15
C GLU A 542 -42.61 47.06 3.40
N ASP A 543 -41.64 46.11 3.62
CA ASP A 543 -40.69 46.12 4.72
C ASP A 543 -39.36 46.78 4.35
N GLY A 544 -39.29 47.42 3.19
CA GLY A 544 -38.11 48.07 2.66
C GLY A 544 -37.04 47.11 2.14
N ASN A 545 -37.30 45.82 2.14
CA ASN A 545 -36.29 44.83 1.70
C ASN A 545 -36.23 44.74 0.17
N PHE A 546 -35.04 44.58 -0.36
CA PHE A 546 -34.76 44.21 -1.74
C PHE A 546 -33.39 43.55 -1.81
N GLY A 547 -33.05 42.96 -2.93
CA GLY A 547 -31.76 42.30 -3.07
C GLY A 547 -31.65 41.47 -4.34
N ILE A 548 -30.51 40.84 -4.49
CA ILE A 548 -30.19 40.01 -5.62
C ILE A 548 -29.43 38.77 -5.17
N TYR A 549 -29.74 37.62 -5.75
CA TYR A 549 -29.05 36.36 -5.62
C TYR A 549 -28.51 35.93 -6.98
N GLY A 550 -27.35 35.25 -6.97
CA GLY A 550 -26.74 34.71 -8.17
C GLY A 550 -25.79 35.68 -8.88
N LEU A 551 -25.17 36.60 -8.16
CA LEU A 551 -24.04 37.38 -8.64
C LEU A 551 -22.75 36.56 -8.51
N GLY A 552 -21.75 36.84 -9.35
CA GLY A 552 -20.38 36.48 -9.09
C GLY A 552 -19.75 37.43 -8.06
N SER A 553 -18.83 36.95 -7.24
CA SER A 553 -18.02 37.79 -6.37
C SER A 553 -16.55 37.50 -6.62
N LYS A 554 -15.78 38.55 -6.91
CA LYS A 554 -14.32 38.51 -6.79
C LYS A 554 -13.95 39.53 -5.73
N GLU A 555 -12.93 39.28 -4.94
CA GLU A 555 -12.45 40.18 -3.89
C GLU A 555 -12.24 41.63 -4.39
N THR A 556 -11.98 41.79 -5.68
CA THR A 556 -11.74 43.04 -6.36
C THR A 556 -12.95 43.59 -7.11
N ASP A 557 -14.07 42.85 -7.22
CA ASP A 557 -15.24 43.26 -7.97
C ASP A 557 -16.26 43.99 -7.07
N TYR A 558 -16.40 45.29 -7.30
CA TYR A 558 -17.40 46.12 -6.66
C TYR A 558 -18.57 46.32 -7.61
N TYR A 559 -19.74 46.15 -7.09
CA TYR A 559 -20.99 46.56 -7.74
C TYR A 559 -21.38 47.91 -7.25
N THR A 560 -22.08 48.68 -8.08
CA THR A 560 -22.63 49.96 -7.72
C THR A 560 -24.17 49.87 -7.72
N LEU A 561 -24.77 50.20 -6.59
CA LEU A 561 -26.23 50.37 -6.45
C LEU A 561 -26.59 51.81 -6.79
N ILE A 562 -27.46 52.00 -7.77
CA ILE A 562 -27.92 53.30 -8.27
C ILE A 562 -29.41 53.43 -8.03
N GLU A 563 -29.84 54.42 -7.28
CA GLU A 563 -31.27 54.71 -7.05
C GLU A 563 -31.84 55.42 -8.29
N THR A 564 -32.76 54.78 -9.01
CA THR A 564 -33.42 55.35 -10.18
C THR A 564 -34.71 56.07 -9.84
N LYS A 565 -35.44 55.61 -8.81
CA LYS A 565 -36.64 56.27 -8.28
C LYS A 565 -36.56 56.28 -6.76
N THR A 566 -36.71 57.49 -6.22
CA THR A 566 -36.69 57.73 -4.79
C THR A 566 -38.15 57.71 -4.24
N PRO A 567 -38.36 57.15 -3.03
CA PRO A 567 -39.70 57.24 -2.37
C PRO A 567 -40.19 58.68 -2.23
N ASP A 568 -41.46 58.85 -2.32
CA ASP A 568 -42.09 60.22 -2.24
C ASP A 568 -41.69 60.91 -0.93
N GLY A 569 -41.27 62.16 -1.04
CA GLY A 569 -40.88 62.98 0.11
C GLY A 569 -39.39 62.82 0.54
N TYR A 570 -38.58 62.01 -0.16
CA TYR A 570 -37.17 61.80 0.14
C TYR A 570 -36.23 62.41 -0.91
N VAL A 571 -34.96 62.59 -0.52
CA VAL A 571 -33.89 63.04 -1.39
C VAL A 571 -33.19 61.82 -2.00
N LYS A 572 -32.91 61.91 -3.31
CA LYS A 572 -32.19 60.81 -4.03
C LYS A 572 -30.85 60.47 -3.36
N LEU A 573 -30.60 59.16 -3.21
CA LEU A 573 -29.34 58.64 -2.72
C LEU A 573 -28.22 58.89 -3.73
N LYS A 574 -26.99 59.06 -3.25
CA LYS A 574 -25.77 58.92 -4.07
C LYS A 574 -25.50 57.46 -4.36
N ASP A 575 -24.93 57.19 -5.51
CA ASP A 575 -24.51 55.85 -5.90
C ASP A 575 -23.66 55.23 -4.81
N MET A 576 -23.91 53.96 -4.51
CA MET A 576 -23.30 53.24 -3.40
C MET A 576 -22.62 51.98 -3.90
N SER A 577 -21.34 51.85 -3.61
CA SER A 577 -20.60 50.63 -3.92
C SER A 577 -20.87 49.54 -2.88
N PHE A 578 -20.95 48.30 -3.35
CA PHE A 578 -21.08 47.11 -2.49
C PHE A 578 -20.35 45.92 -3.12
N THR A 579 -20.05 44.93 -2.30
CA THR A 579 -19.55 43.60 -2.73
C THR A 579 -20.67 42.58 -2.56
N ALA A 580 -20.79 41.63 -3.49
CA ALA A 580 -21.65 40.48 -3.30
C ALA A 580 -21.00 39.54 -2.29
N ASP A 581 -21.78 39.07 -1.34
CA ASP A 581 -21.34 38.12 -0.31
C ASP A 581 -22.40 37.03 -0.13
N GLY A 582 -22.11 36.08 0.73
CA GLY A 582 -23.08 35.02 1.03
C GLY A 582 -24.25 35.59 1.81
N ALA A 583 -25.22 36.23 1.13
CA ALA A 583 -26.40 36.96 1.62
C ALA A 583 -27.13 36.33 2.83
N GLY A 584 -26.43 36.20 3.96
CA GLY A 584 -26.99 35.84 5.24
C GLY A 584 -27.82 36.97 5.83
N GLU A 585 -28.73 36.68 6.73
CA GLU A 585 -29.58 37.70 7.37
C GLU A 585 -28.77 38.76 8.14
N ASP A 586 -27.59 38.41 8.59
CA ASP A 586 -26.69 39.26 9.36
C ASP A 586 -25.91 40.30 8.52
N GLN A 587 -26.03 40.26 7.19
CA GLN A 587 -25.29 41.11 6.26
C GLN A 587 -26.18 42.00 5.38
N ILE A 588 -27.35 42.37 5.89
CA ILE A 588 -28.26 43.27 5.17
C ILE A 588 -27.66 44.68 5.16
N LEU A 589 -27.43 45.21 3.96
CA LEU A 589 -26.90 46.56 3.77
C LEU A 589 -28.01 47.61 3.87
N ARG A 590 -27.83 48.57 4.78
CA ARG A 590 -28.79 49.69 4.97
C ARG A 590 -28.59 50.71 3.87
N VAL A 591 -29.69 51.05 3.22
CA VAL A 591 -29.78 52.06 2.16
C VAL A 591 -30.69 53.20 2.65
N GLU A 592 -30.06 54.32 2.99
CA GLU A 592 -30.74 55.41 3.74
C GLU A 592 -31.08 56.60 2.85
N ASN A 593 -32.35 57.04 2.84
CA ASN A 593 -32.73 58.35 2.28
C ASN A 593 -33.04 59.31 3.38
N LYS A 594 -32.78 60.58 3.12
CA LYS A 594 -33.19 61.73 3.97
C LYS A 594 -34.51 62.28 3.53
N ALA A 595 -35.39 62.49 4.48
CA ALA A 595 -36.65 63.18 4.19
C ALA A 595 -36.37 64.61 3.63
N LYS A 596 -37.17 65.04 2.64
CA LYS A 596 -37.11 66.40 2.16
C LYS A 596 -37.71 67.30 3.27
N GLY A 597 -36.87 68.20 3.80
CA GLY A 597 -37.34 69.19 4.77
C GLY A 597 -38.43 70.10 4.16
N ILE A 598 -39.38 70.53 4.98
CA ILE A 598 -40.45 71.46 4.58
C ILE A 598 -39.91 72.88 4.25
N LEU A 599 -38.65 73.13 4.63
CA LEU A 599 -37.90 74.33 4.27
C LEU A 599 -36.61 73.98 3.56
N PRO A 600 -36.21 74.75 2.50
CA PRO A 600 -34.94 74.56 1.87
C PRO A 600 -33.83 74.75 2.92
N MET A 601 -33.04 73.73 3.16
CA MET A 601 -31.87 73.82 4.04
C MET A 601 -30.88 74.76 3.39
N THR A 602 -31.03 76.09 3.62
CA THR A 602 -30.01 77.09 3.37
C THR A 602 -28.91 76.91 4.41
N GLY A 603 -27.87 76.34 4.00
CA GLY A 603 -26.52 76.40 4.51
C GLY A 603 -26.27 76.42 6.02
N GLY A 604 -25.60 75.41 6.54
CA GLY A 604 -24.85 75.56 7.77
C GLY A 604 -24.87 74.38 8.76
N MET A 605 -25.94 73.61 8.87
CA MET A 605 -26.01 72.56 9.92
C MET A 605 -25.48 71.22 9.51
N GLY A 606 -25.43 70.93 8.20
CA GLY A 606 -24.84 69.66 7.71
C GLY A 606 -23.30 69.59 7.88
N LEU A 607 -22.66 70.74 7.72
CA LEU A 607 -21.22 70.84 7.94
C LEU A 607 -20.83 70.74 9.42
N ALA A 608 -21.70 71.37 10.30
CA ALA A 608 -21.48 71.26 11.77
C ALA A 608 -21.67 69.85 12.30
N GLY A 609 -22.64 69.07 11.74
CA GLY A 609 -22.84 67.66 12.07
C GLY A 609 -21.65 66.78 11.64
N LEU A 610 -21.15 66.98 10.42
CA LEU A 610 -19.97 66.28 9.94
C LEU A 610 -18.69 66.67 10.70
N ILE A 611 -18.55 67.94 11.09
CA ILE A 611 -17.44 68.40 11.93
C ILE A 611 -17.57 67.80 13.33
N ALA A 612 -18.76 67.71 13.92
CA ALA A 612 -18.99 67.10 15.21
C ALA A 612 -18.68 65.60 15.19
N ILE A 613 -19.10 64.85 14.15
CA ILE A 613 -18.77 63.44 13.95
C ILE A 613 -17.24 63.26 13.72
N GLY A 614 -16.64 64.14 12.94
CA GLY A 614 -15.19 64.16 12.74
C GLY A 614 -14.41 64.44 14.03
N ILE A 615 -14.86 65.36 14.86
CA ILE A 615 -14.25 65.67 16.18
C ILE A 615 -14.47 64.49 17.16
N ILE A 616 -15.65 63.90 17.21
CA ILE A 616 -15.91 62.70 18.02
C ILE A 616 -15.06 61.53 17.56
N GLY A 617 -14.91 61.32 16.25
CA GLY A 617 -14.02 60.30 15.71
C GLY A 617 -12.54 60.55 16.03
N LEU A 618 -12.09 61.80 15.90
CA LEU A 618 -10.71 62.19 16.26
C LEU A 618 -10.45 62.08 17.76
N THR A 619 -11.37 62.55 18.60
CA THR A 619 -11.20 62.45 20.06
C THR A 619 -11.29 61.00 20.55
N SER A 620 -12.18 60.19 19.96
CA SER A 620 -12.24 58.74 20.25
C SER A 620 -10.97 58.01 19.79
N GLY A 621 -10.43 58.38 18.63
CA GLY A 621 -9.15 57.89 18.14
C GLY A 621 -7.99 58.28 19.03
N ILE A 622 -7.91 59.56 19.43
CA ILE A 622 -6.85 60.06 20.35
C ILE A 622 -6.93 59.37 21.73
N LEU A 623 -8.15 59.21 22.28
CA LEU A 623 -8.39 58.51 23.51
C LEU A 623 -8.05 57.01 23.42
N TYR A 624 -8.36 56.39 22.28
CA TYR A 624 -8.00 55.01 22.01
C TYR A 624 -6.47 54.83 21.94
N PHE A 625 -5.78 55.70 21.21
CA PHE A 625 -4.33 55.67 21.12
C PHE A 625 -3.65 56.01 22.46
N LYS A 626 -4.18 56.99 23.21
CA LYS A 626 -3.66 57.34 24.56
C LYS A 626 -3.84 56.22 25.57
N LYS A 627 -4.96 55.45 25.47
CA LYS A 627 -5.18 54.26 26.31
C LYS A 627 -4.26 53.10 25.93
N ARG A 628 -3.92 52.98 24.66
CA ARG A 628 -3.03 51.96 24.16
C ARG A 628 -1.55 52.23 24.52
N THR A 629 -1.11 53.49 24.53
CA THR A 629 0.22 53.88 25.02
C THR A 629 0.39 53.71 26.52
N GLN A 630 -0.66 53.95 27.32
CA GLN A 630 -0.64 53.72 28.77
C GLN A 630 -0.66 52.22 29.16
N LEU A 631 -1.10 51.34 28.26
CA LEU A 631 -1.06 49.88 28.47
C LEU A 631 0.26 49.21 27.96
N ALA A 632 1.11 49.97 27.26
CA ALA A 632 2.43 49.53 26.81
C ALA A 632 3.56 49.96 27.78
N GLU A 633 3.26 50.74 28.84
CA GLU A 633 4.19 51.17 29.89
C GLU A 633 3.90 50.54 31.27
N LYS A 634 3.10 49.47 31.29
CA LYS A 634 2.97 48.62 32.50
C LYS A 634 3.45 47.19 32.18
#